data_efd35fd6a7b156a3d5c34e850b0110f5
#
_entry.id   efd35fd6a7b156a3d5c34e850b0110f5
#
_cell.length_a   1.000
_cell.length_b   1.000
_cell.length_c   1.000
_cell.angle_alpha   90.00
_cell.angle_beta   90.00
_cell.angle_gamma   90.00
#
_symmetry.space_group_name_H-M   'P 1'
#
loop_
_entity.id
_entity.type
_entity.pdbx_description
1 polymer ?
#
loop_
_entity_poly.entity_id
_entity_poly.type
_entity_poly.pdbx_seq_one_letter_code
_entity_poly.pdbx_strand_id
1 'polypeptide(L)'
;MAGAKNHQYHILQPSIWPLIGGISALALFGGAVMWMHDNPYGGYVMIAGVIGVIFTMFSWWADVIKEAHGGDHTPVVQLHLRYGMILFIASEVMFFLAWFWAFFSAALFPSAVDAVGAQWPPQGTEVLDPFGWPLLNTLILLCSGTTVTWAHHSLIHGDREGLKKGLWCTILLGLLFTGIQAYEYIHAPFSFSRLNEELPGNIYGSTFFMATGFHGAHVIIGTIFLIVCLARAYKGDFTPKQHFGFEAAAWYWHFVDVVWLFLFVSIYVWGGWGAPVHG
;
A
#
# COMPACT_ATOMS: atom_id res chain seq x y z
N MET A 1 37.02 -11.18 23.27
CA MET A 1 37.50 -10.40 22.11
C MET A 1 36.76 -10.90 20.89
N ALA A 2 35.84 -10.13 20.37
CA ALA A 2 35.21 -10.45 19.08
C ALA A 2 36.29 -10.26 18.01
N GLY A 3 36.69 -11.36 17.32
CA GLY A 3 37.67 -11.30 16.24
C GLY A 3 37.21 -10.33 15.16
N ALA A 4 38.13 -9.60 14.52
CA ALA A 4 37.83 -8.72 13.43
C ALA A 4 37.01 -9.48 12.35
N LYS A 5 35.83 -8.99 11.98
CA LYS A 5 34.98 -9.57 10.93
C LYS A 5 35.80 -9.62 9.63
N ASN A 6 36.02 -10.80 9.07
CA ASN A 6 36.77 -11.01 7.81
C ASN A 6 35.81 -11.04 6.58
N HIS A 7 34.54 -10.72 6.75
CA HIS A 7 33.52 -10.70 5.70
C HIS A 7 32.58 -9.51 5.90
N GLN A 8 31.84 -9.14 4.84
CA GLN A 8 30.91 -8.02 4.83
C GLN A 8 29.46 -8.43 5.10
N TYR A 9 29.17 -9.71 5.32
CA TYR A 9 27.83 -10.19 5.66
C TYR A 9 27.48 -9.86 7.10
N HIS A 10 26.23 -9.53 7.34
CA HIS A 10 25.67 -9.37 8.68
C HIS A 10 25.09 -10.70 9.17
N ILE A 11 25.81 -11.35 10.06
CA ILE A 11 25.34 -12.56 10.73
C ILE A 11 24.67 -12.12 12.03
N LEU A 12 23.33 -12.19 12.04
CA LEU A 12 22.52 -11.80 13.17
C LEU A 12 22.64 -12.78 14.35
N GLN A 13 22.57 -12.24 15.55
CA GLN A 13 22.29 -13.04 16.74
C GLN A 13 20.86 -13.62 16.67
N PRO A 14 20.58 -14.77 17.31
CA PRO A 14 19.22 -15.32 17.36
C PRO A 14 18.23 -14.26 17.85
N SER A 15 17.18 -14.04 17.07
CA SER A 15 16.13 -13.06 17.36
C SER A 15 14.82 -13.77 17.68
N ILE A 16 14.05 -13.22 18.62
CA ILE A 16 12.74 -13.75 18.99
C ILE A 16 11.61 -13.26 18.07
N TRP A 17 11.86 -12.19 17.26
CA TRP A 17 10.83 -11.53 16.47
C TRP A 17 10.14 -12.44 15.44
N PRO A 18 10.84 -13.34 14.72
CA PRO A 18 10.18 -14.27 13.81
C PRO A 18 9.16 -15.19 14.52
N LEU A 19 9.50 -15.67 15.74
CA LEU A 19 8.62 -16.53 16.51
C LEU A 19 7.38 -15.75 16.97
N ILE A 20 7.57 -14.57 17.57
CA ILE A 20 6.44 -13.71 18.03
C ILE A 20 5.58 -13.32 16.84
N GLY A 21 6.18 -12.92 15.71
CA GLY A 21 5.47 -12.58 14.48
C GLY A 21 4.64 -13.75 13.94
N GLY A 22 5.21 -14.96 13.91
CA GLY A 22 4.51 -16.16 13.48
C GLY A 22 3.31 -16.51 14.36
N ILE A 23 3.46 -16.46 15.69
CA ILE A 23 2.36 -16.69 16.64
C ILE A 23 1.29 -15.61 16.50
N SER A 24 1.69 -14.35 16.37
CA SER A 24 0.77 -13.22 16.20
C SER A 24 -0.02 -13.31 14.89
N ALA A 25 0.62 -13.71 13.80
CA ALA A 25 -0.04 -13.93 12.51
C ALA A 25 -1.04 -15.11 12.59
N LEU A 26 -0.66 -16.20 13.26
CA LEU A 26 -1.56 -17.32 13.49
C LEU A 26 -2.80 -16.89 14.32
N ALA A 27 -2.61 -16.09 15.36
CA ALA A 27 -3.71 -15.56 16.17
C ALA A 27 -4.59 -14.60 15.33
N LEU A 28 -4.00 -13.75 14.47
CA LEU A 28 -4.74 -12.85 13.60
C LEU A 28 -5.65 -13.62 12.63
N PHE A 29 -5.09 -14.50 11.83
CA PHE A 29 -5.86 -15.21 10.80
C PHE A 29 -6.76 -16.30 11.39
N GLY A 30 -6.29 -17.02 12.40
CA GLY A 30 -7.11 -18.01 13.13
C GLY A 30 -8.28 -17.34 13.84
N GLY A 31 -8.05 -16.18 14.48
CA GLY A 31 -9.09 -15.37 15.11
C GLY A 31 -10.10 -14.84 14.09
N ALA A 32 -9.65 -14.39 12.91
CA ALA A 32 -10.52 -13.97 11.83
C ALA A 32 -11.42 -15.10 11.33
N VAL A 33 -10.87 -16.30 11.11
CA VAL A 33 -11.66 -17.49 10.74
C VAL A 33 -12.69 -17.83 11.84
N MET A 34 -12.27 -17.83 13.11
CA MET A 34 -13.19 -18.05 14.23
C MET A 34 -14.32 -17.02 14.26
N TRP A 35 -14.01 -15.75 14.01
CA TRP A 35 -15.01 -14.67 13.96
C TRP A 35 -15.98 -14.83 12.78
N MET A 36 -15.51 -15.20 11.60
CA MET A 36 -16.35 -15.49 10.44
C MET A 36 -17.29 -16.68 10.64
N HIS A 37 -17.02 -17.56 11.61
CA HIS A 37 -17.86 -18.70 12.00
C HIS A 37 -18.63 -18.46 13.29
N ASP A 38 -18.91 -17.20 13.62
CA ASP A 38 -19.71 -16.77 14.77
C ASP A 38 -19.20 -17.27 16.14
N ASN A 39 -17.89 -17.58 16.25
CA ASN A 39 -17.30 -17.94 17.53
C ASN A 39 -17.18 -16.71 18.44
N PRO A 40 -17.70 -16.73 19.68
CA PRO A 40 -17.73 -15.56 20.56
C PRO A 40 -16.35 -15.04 20.96
N TYR A 41 -15.31 -15.86 20.86
CA TYR A 41 -13.92 -15.47 21.16
C TYR A 41 -13.13 -15.03 19.92
N GLY A 42 -13.67 -15.23 18.70
CA GLY A 42 -12.95 -14.97 17.44
C GLY A 42 -12.44 -13.56 17.32
N GLY A 43 -13.27 -12.57 17.63
CA GLY A 43 -12.90 -11.15 17.58
C GLY A 43 -11.77 -10.78 18.56
N TYR A 44 -11.79 -11.33 19.77
CA TYR A 44 -10.73 -11.08 20.78
C TYR A 44 -9.39 -11.67 20.34
N VAL A 45 -9.39 -12.89 19.80
CA VAL A 45 -8.18 -13.55 19.29
C VAL A 45 -7.61 -12.80 18.10
N MET A 46 -8.47 -12.36 17.17
CA MET A 46 -8.07 -11.55 16.02
C MET A 46 -7.42 -10.22 16.45
N ILE A 47 -8.06 -9.48 17.37
CA ILE A 47 -7.52 -8.20 17.87
C ILE A 47 -6.17 -8.41 18.57
N ALA A 48 -6.05 -9.44 19.40
CA ALA A 48 -4.78 -9.79 20.04
C ALA A 48 -3.69 -10.10 18.98
N GLY A 49 -4.05 -10.81 17.90
CA GLY A 49 -3.18 -11.07 16.77
C GLY A 49 -2.73 -9.78 16.05
N VAL A 50 -3.65 -8.85 15.77
CA VAL A 50 -3.34 -7.53 15.18
C VAL A 50 -2.33 -6.76 16.04
N ILE A 51 -2.59 -6.66 17.35
CA ILE A 51 -1.70 -5.98 18.30
C ILE A 51 -0.32 -6.64 18.30
N GLY A 52 -0.27 -7.97 18.33
CA GLY A 52 0.99 -8.73 18.31
C GLY A 52 1.79 -8.52 17.02
N VAL A 53 1.14 -8.48 15.85
CA VAL A 53 1.79 -8.19 14.57
C VAL A 53 2.35 -6.77 14.56
N ILE A 54 1.56 -5.78 14.96
CA ILE A 54 2.00 -4.38 15.03
C ILE A 54 3.18 -4.23 15.99
N PHE A 55 3.10 -4.83 17.18
CA PHE A 55 4.19 -4.82 18.16
C PHE A 55 5.47 -5.44 17.58
N THR A 56 5.36 -6.59 16.92
CA THR A 56 6.49 -7.26 16.29
C THR A 56 7.12 -6.38 15.21
N MET A 57 6.33 -5.75 14.35
CA MET A 57 6.82 -4.85 13.31
C MET A 57 7.63 -3.68 13.90
N PHE A 58 7.06 -2.96 14.86
CA PHE A 58 7.74 -1.82 15.48
C PHE A 58 9.04 -2.23 16.18
N SER A 59 9.01 -3.31 16.93
CA SER A 59 10.16 -3.79 17.69
C SER A 59 11.28 -4.29 16.77
N TRP A 60 10.92 -5.07 15.75
CA TRP A 60 11.91 -5.59 14.79
C TRP A 60 12.55 -4.46 13.98
N TRP A 61 11.74 -3.52 13.46
CA TRP A 61 12.29 -2.39 12.72
C TRP A 61 13.14 -1.45 13.59
N ALA A 62 12.81 -1.31 14.88
CA ALA A 62 13.67 -0.59 15.80
C ALA A 62 15.05 -1.24 15.95
N ASP A 63 15.11 -2.58 16.00
CA ASP A 63 16.38 -3.32 16.04
C ASP A 63 17.15 -3.17 14.72
N VAL A 64 16.48 -3.25 13.57
CA VAL A 64 17.12 -3.01 12.23
C VAL A 64 17.74 -1.61 12.15
N ILE A 65 17.08 -0.57 12.74
CA ILE A 65 17.63 0.77 12.79
C ILE A 65 18.88 0.83 13.69
N LYS A 66 18.87 0.13 14.84
CA LYS A 66 20.05 0.05 15.71
C LYS A 66 21.23 -0.63 15.02
N GLU A 67 20.98 -1.71 14.27
CA GLU A 67 21.97 -2.42 13.46
C GLU A 67 22.58 -1.51 12.39
N ALA A 68 21.73 -0.70 11.73
CA ALA A 68 22.20 0.31 10.77
C ALA A 68 23.13 1.33 11.40
N HIS A 69 22.79 1.87 12.60
CA HIS A 69 23.64 2.78 13.35
C HIS A 69 24.90 2.11 13.90
N GLY A 70 24.83 0.81 14.19
CA GLY A 70 25.98 0.00 14.63
C GLY A 70 27.01 -0.27 13.52
N GLY A 71 26.71 0.13 12.27
CA GLY A 71 27.60 -0.09 11.12
C GLY A 71 27.49 -1.48 10.50
N ASP A 72 26.47 -2.25 10.87
CA ASP A 72 26.25 -3.60 10.33
C ASP A 72 25.67 -3.58 8.91
N HIS A 73 25.13 -2.44 8.45
CA HIS A 73 24.65 -2.28 7.08
C HIS A 73 25.81 -1.95 6.12
N THR A 74 26.66 -2.93 5.87
CA THR A 74 27.73 -2.86 4.88
C THR A 74 27.19 -2.69 3.46
N PRO A 75 27.99 -2.30 2.45
CA PRO A 75 27.52 -2.22 1.05
C PRO A 75 26.87 -3.50 0.53
N VAL A 76 27.39 -4.67 0.95
CA VAL A 76 26.81 -5.99 0.59
C VAL A 76 25.43 -6.17 1.22
N VAL A 77 25.27 -5.83 2.50
CA VAL A 77 23.98 -5.89 3.20
C VAL A 77 22.96 -4.92 2.58
N GLN A 78 23.38 -3.70 2.25
CA GLN A 78 22.50 -2.73 1.56
C GLN A 78 22.02 -3.26 0.20
N LEU A 79 22.89 -3.95 -0.56
CA LEU A 79 22.51 -4.59 -1.82
C LEU A 79 21.44 -5.68 -1.59
N HIS A 80 21.61 -6.51 -0.57
CA HIS A 80 20.61 -7.54 -0.23
C HIS A 80 19.27 -6.93 0.20
N LEU A 81 19.28 -5.83 0.95
CA LEU A 81 18.07 -5.10 1.34
C LEU A 81 17.35 -4.53 0.11
N ARG A 82 18.09 -4.00 -0.88
CA ARG A 82 17.52 -3.54 -2.15
C ARG A 82 16.87 -4.67 -2.94
N TYR A 83 17.54 -5.82 -3.07
CA TYR A 83 16.92 -6.99 -3.71
C TYR A 83 15.67 -7.46 -2.94
N GLY A 84 15.71 -7.47 -1.61
CA GLY A 84 14.55 -7.78 -0.78
C GLY A 84 13.38 -6.85 -1.06
N MET A 85 13.63 -5.53 -1.17
CA MET A 85 12.59 -4.56 -1.48
C MET A 85 12.03 -4.72 -2.91
N ILE A 86 12.87 -5.01 -3.89
CA ILE A 86 12.42 -5.30 -5.27
C ILE A 86 11.52 -6.53 -5.29
N LEU A 87 11.89 -7.61 -4.60
CA LEU A 87 11.08 -8.83 -4.52
C LEU A 87 9.77 -8.58 -3.77
N PHE A 88 9.79 -7.76 -2.73
CA PHE A 88 8.58 -7.34 -2.03
C PHE A 88 7.64 -6.58 -2.97
N ILE A 89 8.13 -5.56 -3.69
CA ILE A 89 7.33 -4.82 -4.68
C ILE A 89 6.81 -5.76 -5.77
N ALA A 90 7.61 -6.72 -6.24
CA ALA A 90 7.15 -7.71 -7.21
C ALA A 90 5.99 -8.57 -6.68
N SER A 91 6.01 -8.94 -5.39
CA SER A 91 4.89 -9.65 -4.77
C SER A 91 3.62 -8.80 -4.71
N GLU A 92 3.75 -7.51 -4.43
CA GLU A 92 2.63 -6.57 -4.41
C GLU A 92 2.05 -6.33 -5.82
N VAL A 93 2.90 -6.29 -6.84
CA VAL A 93 2.46 -6.27 -8.25
C VAL A 93 1.61 -7.50 -8.56
N MET A 94 2.04 -8.70 -8.13
CA MET A 94 1.28 -9.94 -8.33
C MET A 94 -0.04 -9.92 -7.55
N PHE A 95 -0.08 -9.31 -6.36
CA PHE A 95 -1.30 -9.12 -5.60
C PHE A 95 -2.31 -8.26 -6.38
N PHE A 96 -1.89 -7.11 -6.92
CA PHE A 96 -2.77 -6.27 -7.75
C PHE A 96 -3.15 -6.95 -9.06
N LEU A 97 -2.26 -7.74 -9.66
CA LEU A 97 -2.58 -8.51 -10.87
C LEU A 97 -3.77 -9.44 -10.66
N ALA A 98 -3.93 -10.04 -9.47
CA ALA A 98 -5.08 -10.87 -9.13
C ALA A 98 -6.40 -10.06 -9.14
N TRP A 99 -6.40 -8.83 -8.62
CA TRP A 99 -7.57 -7.95 -8.64
C TRP A 99 -7.90 -7.44 -10.04
N PHE A 100 -6.89 -7.09 -10.84
CA PHE A 100 -7.07 -6.78 -12.26
C PHE A 100 -7.61 -7.98 -13.03
N TRP A 101 -7.11 -9.17 -12.73
CA TRP A 101 -7.64 -10.39 -13.35
C TRP A 101 -9.13 -10.59 -13.02
N ALA A 102 -9.53 -10.43 -11.77
CA ALA A 102 -10.93 -10.52 -11.36
C ALA A 102 -11.81 -9.50 -12.11
N PHE A 103 -11.34 -8.26 -12.21
CA PHE A 103 -12.01 -7.20 -12.95
C PHE A 103 -12.11 -7.52 -14.45
N PHE A 104 -10.98 -7.80 -15.09
CA PHE A 104 -10.96 -8.03 -16.54
C PHE A 104 -11.66 -9.32 -16.96
N SER A 105 -11.68 -10.37 -16.14
CA SER A 105 -12.43 -11.59 -16.44
C SER A 105 -13.93 -11.32 -16.52
N ALA A 106 -14.47 -10.46 -15.67
CA ALA A 106 -15.87 -10.06 -15.73
C ALA A 106 -16.14 -9.05 -16.87
N ALA A 107 -15.21 -8.11 -17.09
CA ALA A 107 -15.40 -7.03 -18.05
C ALA A 107 -15.21 -7.45 -19.51
N LEU A 108 -14.25 -8.34 -19.81
CA LEU A 108 -13.95 -8.80 -21.17
C LEU A 108 -14.81 -10.01 -21.60
N PHE A 109 -15.27 -10.80 -20.63
CA PHE A 109 -16.07 -11.99 -20.88
C PHE A 109 -17.40 -11.97 -20.13
N PRO A 110 -18.23 -10.92 -20.31
CA PRO A 110 -19.45 -10.72 -19.52
C PRO A 110 -20.48 -11.86 -19.73
N SER A 111 -20.48 -12.54 -20.86
CA SER A 111 -21.35 -13.68 -21.12
C SER A 111 -20.92 -14.97 -20.39
N ALA A 112 -19.69 -15.06 -19.96
CA ALA A 112 -19.15 -16.20 -19.20
C ALA A 112 -19.35 -16.07 -17.69
N VAL A 113 -19.78 -14.89 -17.20
CA VAL A 113 -19.97 -14.59 -15.77
C VAL A 113 -21.44 -14.28 -15.52
N ASP A 114 -22.21 -15.20 -14.98
CA ASP A 114 -23.65 -15.07 -14.74
C ASP A 114 -24.03 -13.81 -13.96
N ALA A 115 -23.17 -13.40 -13.03
CA ALA A 115 -23.39 -12.22 -12.22
C ALA A 115 -23.34 -10.89 -12.99
N VAL A 116 -22.84 -10.87 -14.22
CA VAL A 116 -22.70 -9.67 -15.07
C VAL A 116 -23.93 -9.48 -15.97
N GLY A 117 -24.67 -10.53 -16.27
CA GLY A 117 -25.85 -10.47 -17.15
C GLY A 117 -25.50 -10.23 -18.61
N ALA A 118 -24.38 -10.76 -19.07
CA ALA A 118 -23.87 -10.72 -20.46
C ALA A 118 -23.54 -9.32 -21.02
N GLN A 119 -23.50 -8.29 -20.17
CA GLN A 119 -23.17 -6.92 -20.56
C GLN A 119 -22.26 -6.27 -19.51
N TRP A 120 -21.25 -5.52 -19.95
CA TRP A 120 -20.40 -4.73 -19.09
C TRP A 120 -20.48 -3.23 -19.45
N PRO A 121 -20.58 -2.30 -18.46
CA PRO A 121 -20.99 -2.57 -17.07
C PRO A 121 -22.39 -3.21 -16.97
N PRO A 122 -22.73 -3.89 -15.85
CA PRO A 122 -24.05 -4.50 -15.66
C PRO A 122 -25.18 -3.47 -15.83
N GLN A 123 -26.32 -3.93 -16.37
CA GLN A 123 -27.47 -3.03 -16.61
C GLN A 123 -27.90 -2.29 -15.34
N GLY A 124 -28.17 -0.99 -15.47
CA GLY A 124 -28.58 -0.14 -14.35
C GLY A 124 -27.47 0.33 -13.43
N THR A 125 -26.20 0.05 -13.79
CA THR A 125 -25.04 0.56 -13.04
C THR A 125 -24.76 1.98 -13.49
N GLU A 126 -24.85 2.96 -12.58
CA GLU A 126 -24.26 4.28 -12.73
C GLU A 126 -22.80 4.22 -12.29
N VAL A 127 -21.91 4.94 -12.97
CA VAL A 127 -20.47 4.97 -12.68
C VAL A 127 -20.02 6.37 -12.29
N LEU A 128 -18.90 6.46 -11.59
CA LEU A 128 -18.28 7.76 -11.26
C LEU A 128 -17.71 8.41 -12.52
N ASP A 129 -17.79 9.75 -12.60
CA ASP A 129 -17.14 10.51 -13.66
C ASP A 129 -15.61 10.42 -13.55
N PRO A 130 -14.91 9.73 -14.48
CA PRO A 130 -13.47 9.59 -14.40
C PRO A 130 -12.74 10.95 -14.52
N PHE A 131 -13.33 11.94 -15.19
CA PHE A 131 -12.72 13.25 -15.43
C PHE A 131 -12.98 14.27 -14.34
N GLY A 132 -13.79 13.92 -13.33
CA GLY A 132 -14.04 14.71 -12.13
C GLY A 132 -12.97 14.46 -11.03
N TRP A 133 -13.44 14.00 -9.88
CA TRP A 133 -12.57 13.71 -8.71
C TRP A 133 -11.46 12.69 -8.96
N PRO A 134 -11.69 11.59 -9.71
CA PRO A 134 -10.63 10.62 -9.97
C PRO A 134 -9.45 11.19 -10.76
N LEU A 135 -9.70 12.06 -11.75
CA LEU A 135 -8.63 12.74 -12.49
C LEU A 135 -7.85 13.70 -11.58
N LEU A 136 -8.53 14.48 -10.75
CA LEU A 136 -7.89 15.35 -9.77
C LEU A 136 -7.00 14.53 -8.82
N ASN A 137 -7.52 13.41 -8.32
CA ASN A 137 -6.77 12.50 -7.45
C ASN A 137 -5.54 11.91 -8.14
N THR A 138 -5.65 11.60 -9.43
CA THR A 138 -4.53 11.17 -10.27
C THR A 138 -3.44 12.24 -10.33
N LEU A 139 -3.81 13.50 -10.57
CA LEU A 139 -2.85 14.61 -10.61
C LEU A 139 -2.16 14.82 -9.26
N ILE A 140 -2.91 14.75 -8.16
CA ILE A 140 -2.37 14.88 -6.80
C ILE A 140 -1.32 13.79 -6.52
N LEU A 141 -1.63 12.54 -6.85
CA LEU A 141 -0.72 11.42 -6.59
C LEU A 141 0.54 11.52 -7.45
N LEU A 142 0.42 11.79 -8.74
CA LEU A 142 1.57 12.01 -9.64
C LEU A 142 2.45 13.19 -9.19
N CYS A 143 1.84 14.30 -8.74
CA CYS A 143 2.60 15.41 -8.15
C CYS A 143 3.33 14.97 -6.89
N SER A 144 2.75 14.09 -6.07
CA SER A 144 3.42 13.55 -4.88
C SER A 144 4.63 12.69 -5.25
N GLY A 145 4.57 11.94 -6.34
CA GLY A 145 5.70 11.20 -6.90
C GLY A 145 6.87 12.11 -7.29
N THR A 146 6.58 13.29 -7.84
CA THR A 146 7.66 14.28 -8.14
C THR A 146 8.29 14.84 -6.87
N THR A 147 7.49 15.10 -5.82
CA THR A 147 8.00 15.66 -4.57
C THR A 147 8.83 14.66 -3.75
N VAL A 148 8.49 13.36 -3.76
CA VAL A 148 9.34 12.32 -3.15
C VAL A 148 10.65 12.14 -3.89
N THR A 149 10.63 12.26 -5.23
CA THR A 149 11.84 12.24 -6.05
C THR A 149 12.74 13.44 -5.74
N TRP A 150 12.16 14.63 -5.61
CA TRP A 150 12.89 15.82 -5.17
C TRP A 150 13.52 15.61 -3.78
N ALA A 151 12.77 15.07 -2.83
CA ALA A 151 13.28 14.75 -1.49
C ALA A 151 14.48 13.79 -1.55
N HIS A 152 14.41 12.75 -2.39
CA HIS A 152 15.49 11.78 -2.56
C HIS A 152 16.73 12.41 -3.20
N HIS A 153 16.54 13.21 -4.24
CA HIS A 153 17.64 13.94 -4.88
C HIS A 153 18.32 14.90 -3.90
N SER A 154 17.56 15.65 -3.10
CA SER A 154 18.08 16.54 -2.04
C SER A 154 18.92 15.77 -1.02
N LEU A 155 18.48 14.58 -0.60
CA LEU A 155 19.23 13.75 0.34
C LEU A 155 20.59 13.33 -0.22
N ILE A 156 20.64 12.90 -1.50
CA ILE A 156 21.86 12.46 -2.18
C ILE A 156 22.89 13.62 -2.23
N HIS A 157 22.42 14.87 -2.43
CA HIS A 157 23.24 16.05 -2.47
C HIS A 157 23.55 16.68 -1.09
N GLY A 158 23.06 16.05 -0.02
CA GLY A 158 23.29 16.52 1.36
C GLY A 158 22.41 17.70 1.78
N ASP A 159 21.43 18.10 0.96
CA ASP A 159 20.45 19.14 1.31
C ASP A 159 19.36 18.57 2.23
N ARG A 160 19.56 18.74 3.53
CA ARG A 160 18.63 18.26 4.56
C ARG A 160 17.31 19.02 4.59
N GLU A 161 17.32 20.29 4.23
CA GLU A 161 16.09 21.11 4.23
C GLU A 161 15.23 20.76 3.02
N GLY A 162 15.82 20.55 1.84
CA GLY A 162 15.12 20.04 0.67
C GLY A 162 14.51 18.68 0.92
N LEU A 163 15.22 17.75 1.57
CA LEU A 163 14.68 16.45 1.99
C LEU A 163 13.41 16.59 2.83
N LYS A 164 13.45 17.40 3.89
CA LYS A 164 12.30 17.60 4.80
C LYS A 164 11.12 18.24 4.08
N LYS A 165 11.37 19.29 3.28
CA LYS A 165 10.31 19.98 2.51
C LYS A 165 9.66 19.05 1.51
N GLY A 166 10.44 18.30 0.74
CA GLY A 166 9.92 17.34 -0.22
C GLY A 166 9.08 16.25 0.46
N LEU A 167 9.54 15.69 1.60
CA LEU A 167 8.77 14.72 2.37
C LEU A 167 7.45 15.31 2.91
N TRP A 168 7.45 16.53 3.44
CA TRP A 168 6.22 17.20 3.87
C TRP A 168 5.23 17.37 2.73
N CYS A 169 5.70 17.84 1.55
CA CYS A 169 4.82 17.96 0.38
C CYS A 169 4.22 16.60 -0.02
N THR A 170 5.03 15.57 -0.08
CA THR A 170 4.57 14.22 -0.45
C THR A 170 3.52 13.69 0.54
N ILE A 171 3.76 13.82 1.84
CA ILE A 171 2.83 13.38 2.88
C ILE A 171 1.50 14.13 2.80
N LEU A 172 1.54 15.46 2.64
CA LEU A 172 0.33 16.28 2.54
C LEU A 172 -0.50 15.91 1.29
N LEU A 173 0.16 15.69 0.16
CA LEU A 173 -0.51 15.24 -1.08
C LEU A 173 -1.09 13.82 -0.92
N GLY A 174 -0.38 12.90 -0.25
CA GLY A 174 -0.89 11.56 0.05
C GLY A 174 -2.11 11.55 0.99
N LEU A 175 -2.11 12.43 1.99
CA LEU A 175 -3.27 12.63 2.87
C LEU A 175 -4.45 13.25 2.12
N LEU A 176 -4.19 14.22 1.24
CA LEU A 176 -5.22 14.83 0.40
C LEU A 176 -5.84 13.81 -0.54
N PHE A 177 -5.01 12.99 -1.22
CA PHE A 177 -5.49 11.88 -2.04
C PHE A 177 -6.43 10.96 -1.26
N THR A 178 -6.00 10.53 -0.05
CA THR A 178 -6.79 9.64 0.81
C THR A 178 -8.12 10.29 1.20
N GLY A 179 -8.12 11.59 1.50
CA GLY A 179 -9.33 12.34 1.84
C GLY A 179 -10.33 12.42 0.68
N ILE A 180 -9.86 12.70 -0.54
CA ILE A 180 -10.68 12.74 -1.75
C ILE A 180 -11.21 11.33 -2.08
N GLN A 181 -10.39 10.29 -1.96
CA GLN A 181 -10.83 8.92 -2.17
C GLN A 181 -11.91 8.48 -1.19
N ALA A 182 -11.80 8.87 0.08
CA ALA A 182 -12.83 8.62 1.07
C ALA A 182 -14.14 9.38 0.74
N TYR A 183 -14.04 10.62 0.30
CA TYR A 183 -15.19 11.40 -0.17
C TYR A 183 -15.89 10.72 -1.37
N GLU A 184 -15.12 10.28 -2.35
CA GLU A 184 -15.62 9.56 -3.53
C GLU A 184 -16.36 8.27 -3.15
N TYR A 185 -15.84 7.51 -2.18
CA TYR A 185 -16.46 6.26 -1.71
C TYR A 185 -17.79 6.50 -1.01
N ILE A 186 -17.93 7.60 -0.25
CA ILE A 186 -19.18 7.97 0.43
C ILE A 186 -20.26 8.35 -0.58
N HIS A 187 -19.88 8.94 -1.74
CA HIS A 187 -20.80 9.43 -2.75
C HIS A 187 -20.90 8.51 -3.97
N ALA A 188 -20.32 7.30 -3.90
CA ALA A 188 -20.39 6.35 -5.00
C ALA A 188 -21.84 5.88 -5.25
N PRO A 189 -22.33 5.88 -6.51
CA PRO A 189 -23.71 5.51 -6.86
C PRO A 189 -23.93 3.99 -6.86
N PHE A 190 -22.96 3.20 -6.40
CA PHE A 190 -22.99 1.74 -6.30
C PHE A 190 -22.39 1.27 -5.00
N SER A 191 -22.78 0.09 -4.53
CA SER A 191 -22.23 -0.50 -3.31
C SER A 191 -21.38 -1.74 -3.58
N PHE A 192 -20.60 -2.13 -2.55
CA PHE A 192 -19.81 -3.35 -2.57
C PHE A 192 -20.69 -4.61 -2.54
N SER A 193 -21.76 -4.59 -1.76
CA SER A 193 -22.58 -5.76 -1.46
C SER A 193 -23.96 -5.69 -2.11
N ARG A 194 -24.44 -6.82 -2.64
CA ARG A 194 -25.83 -6.98 -3.11
C ARG A 194 -26.87 -6.91 -2.00
N LEU A 195 -26.44 -6.98 -0.74
CA LEU A 195 -27.32 -6.91 0.42
C LEU A 195 -27.71 -5.48 0.81
N ASN A 196 -27.19 -4.47 0.13
CA ASN A 196 -27.61 -3.09 0.34
C ASN A 196 -28.91 -2.83 -0.43
N GLU A 197 -30.01 -2.54 0.30
CA GLU A 197 -31.32 -2.30 -0.29
C GLU A 197 -31.43 -0.91 -0.96
N GLU A 198 -30.67 0.07 -0.47
CA GLU A 198 -30.68 1.44 -1.00
C GLU A 198 -29.83 1.56 -2.28
N LEU A 199 -28.67 0.89 -2.32
CA LEU A 199 -27.75 0.90 -3.45
C LEU A 199 -27.37 -0.55 -3.78
N PRO A 200 -28.04 -1.19 -4.74
CA PRO A 200 -27.76 -2.57 -5.07
C PRO A 200 -26.35 -2.73 -5.62
N GLY A 201 -25.54 -3.54 -4.93
CA GLY A 201 -24.21 -3.89 -5.37
C GLY A 201 -24.24 -4.93 -6.48
N ASN A 202 -23.22 -4.89 -7.33
CA ASN A 202 -23.00 -5.85 -8.41
C ASN A 202 -21.51 -6.16 -8.54
N ILE A 203 -21.14 -6.98 -9.53
CA ILE A 203 -19.75 -7.38 -9.76
C ILE A 203 -18.84 -6.17 -10.11
N TYR A 204 -19.41 -5.12 -10.73
CA TYR A 204 -18.67 -3.86 -10.96
C TYR A 204 -18.28 -3.22 -9.64
N GLY A 205 -19.25 -2.97 -8.75
CA GLY A 205 -18.98 -2.38 -7.43
C GLY A 205 -18.02 -3.22 -6.59
N SER A 206 -18.21 -4.54 -6.56
CA SER A 206 -17.32 -5.44 -5.79
C SER A 206 -15.88 -5.37 -6.28
N THR A 207 -15.64 -5.48 -7.59
CA THR A 207 -14.28 -5.45 -8.17
C THR A 207 -13.67 -4.06 -8.08
N PHE A 208 -14.48 -3.00 -8.26
CA PHE A 208 -14.07 -1.62 -8.07
C PHE A 208 -13.54 -1.38 -6.65
N PHE A 209 -14.36 -1.64 -5.62
CA PHE A 209 -13.99 -1.39 -4.24
C PHE A 209 -12.84 -2.29 -3.75
N MET A 210 -12.74 -3.53 -4.25
CA MET A 210 -11.59 -4.38 -3.90
C MET A 210 -10.29 -3.82 -4.47
N ALA A 211 -10.24 -3.52 -5.76
CA ALA A 211 -9.02 -3.05 -6.39
C ALA A 211 -8.60 -1.66 -5.89
N THR A 212 -9.53 -0.69 -5.88
CA THR A 212 -9.25 0.68 -5.43
C THR A 212 -9.09 0.78 -3.91
N GLY A 213 -9.81 -0.04 -3.14
CA GLY A 213 -9.71 -0.07 -1.68
C GLY A 213 -8.38 -0.64 -1.19
N PHE A 214 -7.88 -1.72 -1.79
CA PHE A 214 -6.54 -2.19 -1.50
C PHE A 214 -5.47 -1.19 -1.92
N HIS A 215 -5.66 -0.51 -3.04
CA HIS A 215 -4.78 0.59 -3.42
C HIS A 215 -4.79 1.71 -2.36
N GLY A 216 -5.96 2.14 -1.92
CA GLY A 216 -6.09 3.14 -0.84
C GLY A 216 -5.40 2.71 0.46
N ALA A 217 -5.50 1.43 0.83
CA ALA A 217 -4.76 0.88 1.97
C ALA A 217 -3.23 0.99 1.77
N HIS A 218 -2.72 0.73 0.55
CA HIS A 218 -1.31 0.89 0.22
C HIS A 218 -0.86 2.36 0.26
N VAL A 219 -1.72 3.30 -0.17
CA VAL A 219 -1.46 4.76 -0.03
C VAL A 219 -1.32 5.14 1.44
N ILE A 220 -2.21 4.64 2.31
CA ILE A 220 -2.16 4.90 3.75
C ILE A 220 -0.87 4.32 4.36
N ILE A 221 -0.52 3.07 4.05
CA ILE A 221 0.72 2.42 4.50
C ILE A 221 1.94 3.20 4.01
N GLY A 222 1.97 3.60 2.74
CA GLY A 222 3.05 4.40 2.16
C GLY A 222 3.17 5.77 2.82
N THR A 223 2.05 6.43 3.10
CA THR A 223 2.02 7.72 3.83
C THR A 223 2.60 7.57 5.24
N ILE A 224 2.22 6.51 5.97
CA ILE A 224 2.79 6.22 7.30
C ILE A 224 4.30 5.97 7.19
N PHE A 225 4.73 5.22 6.18
CA PHE A 225 6.15 4.96 5.94
C PHE A 225 6.93 6.27 5.70
N LEU A 226 6.39 7.18 4.89
CA LEU A 226 6.98 8.50 4.65
C LEU A 226 7.00 9.37 5.91
N ILE A 227 5.97 9.31 6.76
CA ILE A 227 5.94 10.00 8.06
C ILE A 227 7.07 9.49 8.96
N VAL A 228 7.29 8.18 9.02
CA VAL A 228 8.42 7.59 9.76
C VAL A 228 9.75 8.06 9.18
N CYS A 229 9.89 8.11 7.85
CA CYS A 229 11.09 8.65 7.20
C CYS A 229 11.29 10.13 7.51
N LEU A 230 10.24 10.93 7.55
CA LEU A 230 10.31 12.35 7.93
C LEU A 230 10.80 12.51 9.38
N ALA A 231 10.25 11.73 10.33
CA ALA A 231 10.70 11.74 11.72
C ALA A 231 12.19 11.37 11.86
N ARG A 232 12.64 10.38 11.07
CA ARG A 232 14.06 9.98 10.99
C ARG A 232 14.94 11.04 10.33
N ALA A 233 14.43 11.74 9.32
CA ALA A 233 15.13 12.85 8.68
C ALA A 233 15.37 14.01 9.67
N TYR A 234 14.40 14.30 10.54
CA TYR A 234 14.59 15.29 11.63
C TYR A 234 15.63 14.85 12.66
N LYS A 235 15.71 13.55 12.97
CA LYS A 235 16.74 12.99 13.85
C LYS A 235 18.14 12.95 13.22
N GLY A 236 18.23 13.16 11.89
CA GLY A 236 19.49 13.12 11.17
C GLY A 236 20.00 11.71 10.86
N ASP A 237 19.13 10.70 10.91
CA ASP A 237 19.48 9.29 10.68
C ASP A 237 19.96 9.00 9.26
N PHE A 238 19.50 9.76 8.28
CA PHE A 238 19.85 9.55 6.87
C PHE A 238 21.09 10.33 6.47
N THR A 239 21.95 9.64 5.71
CA THR A 239 23.13 10.24 5.08
C THR A 239 23.14 9.90 3.58
N PRO A 240 23.88 10.65 2.73
CA PRO A 240 24.00 10.33 1.31
C PRO A 240 24.45 8.90 1.02
N LYS A 241 25.19 8.25 1.94
CA LYS A 241 25.70 6.88 1.79
C LYS A 241 24.82 5.80 2.44
N GLN A 242 24.03 6.17 3.45
CA GLN A 242 23.20 5.26 4.23
C GLN A 242 21.80 5.86 4.39
N HIS A 243 20.90 5.49 3.47
CA HIS A 243 19.52 5.98 3.45
C HIS A 243 18.54 4.93 2.86
N PHE A 244 18.90 3.65 2.92
CA PHE A 244 18.08 2.58 2.33
C PHE A 244 16.62 2.64 2.77
N GLY A 245 16.34 2.93 4.06
CA GLY A 245 14.96 3.02 4.54
C GLY A 245 14.12 4.07 3.81
N PHE A 246 14.71 5.21 3.43
CA PHE A 246 14.03 6.22 2.61
C PHE A 246 13.99 5.82 1.13
N GLU A 247 15.04 5.22 0.60
CA GLU A 247 15.06 4.67 -0.77
C GLU A 247 13.93 3.65 -0.97
N ALA A 248 13.75 2.73 0.00
CA ALA A 248 12.66 1.77 -0.01
C ALA A 248 11.28 2.43 0.06
N ALA A 249 11.10 3.47 0.87
CA ALA A 249 9.86 4.23 0.94
C ALA A 249 9.53 4.95 -0.38
N ALA A 250 10.54 5.53 -1.04
CA ALA A 250 10.38 6.17 -2.34
C ALA A 250 9.98 5.17 -3.44
N TRP A 251 10.62 3.98 -3.47
CA TRP A 251 10.26 2.92 -4.41
C TRP A 251 8.83 2.41 -4.19
N TYR A 252 8.44 2.24 -2.92
CA TYR A 252 7.08 1.83 -2.58
C TYR A 252 6.06 2.88 -3.01
N TRP A 253 6.35 4.17 -2.81
CA TRP A 253 5.49 5.26 -3.23
C TRP A 253 5.30 5.32 -4.74
N HIS A 254 6.38 5.17 -5.51
CA HIS A 254 6.29 5.10 -6.97
C HIS A 254 5.54 3.85 -7.47
N PHE A 255 5.68 2.72 -6.79
CA PHE A 255 4.87 1.55 -7.08
C PHE A 255 3.37 1.86 -6.90
N VAL A 256 2.99 2.51 -5.81
CA VAL A 256 1.61 2.94 -5.56
C VAL A 256 1.12 3.90 -6.65
N ASP A 257 1.93 4.88 -7.09
CA ASP A 257 1.62 5.78 -8.20
C ASP A 257 1.31 5.02 -9.51
N VAL A 258 2.15 4.05 -9.85
CA VAL A 258 2.00 3.26 -11.08
C VAL A 258 0.74 2.40 -11.04
N VAL A 259 0.47 1.75 -9.92
CA VAL A 259 -0.76 0.96 -9.73
C VAL A 259 -2.00 1.84 -9.88
N TRP A 260 -1.97 3.06 -9.33
CA TRP A 260 -3.09 4.01 -9.49
C TRP A 260 -3.35 4.37 -10.95
N LEU A 261 -2.31 4.62 -11.75
CA LEU A 261 -2.48 4.90 -13.18
C LEU A 261 -3.18 3.75 -13.91
N PHE A 262 -2.82 2.50 -13.59
CA PHE A 262 -3.49 1.33 -14.13
C PHE A 262 -4.95 1.26 -13.68
N LEU A 263 -5.25 1.52 -12.39
CA LEU A 263 -6.62 1.57 -11.87
C LEU A 263 -7.44 2.66 -12.56
N PHE A 264 -6.88 3.86 -12.66
CA PHE A 264 -7.56 4.98 -13.30
C PHE A 264 -7.94 4.67 -14.75
N VAL A 265 -7.00 4.21 -15.55
CA VAL A 265 -7.25 3.90 -16.96
C VAL A 265 -8.18 2.71 -17.13
N SER A 266 -7.95 1.61 -16.39
CA SER A 266 -8.67 0.36 -16.61
C SER A 266 -10.03 0.31 -15.94
N ILE A 267 -10.18 0.83 -14.73
CA ILE A 267 -11.42 0.70 -13.95
C ILE A 267 -12.30 1.94 -14.13
N TYR A 268 -11.74 3.14 -13.97
CA TYR A 268 -12.53 4.37 -14.08
C TYR A 268 -12.83 4.74 -15.53
N VAL A 269 -11.82 4.84 -16.39
CA VAL A 269 -12.01 5.31 -17.78
C VAL A 269 -12.60 4.20 -18.64
N TRP A 270 -11.89 3.08 -18.78
CA TRP A 270 -12.30 2.00 -19.66
C TRP A 270 -13.46 1.17 -19.08
N GLY A 271 -13.38 0.84 -17.80
CA GLY A 271 -14.35 -0.03 -17.13
C GLY A 271 -15.74 0.59 -16.94
N GLY A 272 -15.83 1.92 -16.91
CA GLY A 272 -17.09 2.67 -16.87
C GLY A 272 -17.63 3.07 -18.24
N TRP A 273 -16.94 2.72 -19.33
CA TRP A 273 -17.28 3.18 -20.66
C TRP A 273 -18.68 2.72 -21.11
N GLY A 274 -19.52 3.67 -21.48
CA GLY A 274 -20.88 3.41 -21.98
C GLY A 274 -21.97 3.29 -20.89
N ALA A 275 -21.61 3.37 -19.63
CA ALA A 275 -22.58 3.47 -18.54
C ALA A 275 -23.01 4.95 -18.28
N PRO A 276 -24.20 5.17 -17.68
CA PRO A 276 -24.57 6.49 -17.19
C PRO A 276 -23.57 6.98 -16.15
N VAL A 277 -23.18 8.24 -16.25
CA VAL A 277 -22.22 8.86 -15.34
C VAL A 277 -22.99 9.61 -14.25
N HIS A 278 -22.63 9.34 -13.01
CA HIS A 278 -23.11 10.10 -11.85
C HIS A 278 -22.28 11.37 -11.73
N GLY A 279 -22.96 12.52 -11.85
CA GLY A 279 -22.35 13.86 -11.82
C GLY A 279 -22.55 14.59 -10.50
#